data_8a45fc6074dbe60e10de5f197182f208
#
_entry.id   8a45fc6074dbe60e10de5f197182f208
#
_cell.length_a   1.000
_cell.length_b   1.000
_cell.length_c   1.000
_cell.angle_alpha   90.00
_cell.angle_beta   90.00
_cell.angle_gamma   90.00
#
_symmetry.space_group_name_H-M   'P 1'
#
loop_
_entity.id
_entity.type
_entity.pdbx_description
1 polymer ?
#
loop_
_entity_poly.entity_id
_entity_poly.type
_entity_poly.pdbx_seq_one_letter_code
_entity_poly.pdbx_strand_id
1 'polypeptide(L)'
;MTRRKTSPGRRAALILIIAVLLAGIGYFVYEYFQVRHVVPAGNAQFSSAYVRALADVAEGTHMLQVNEEQIRQNIQAAEPYLQVCAGRRRLPDTIIVEVEERRPAAYLPYESSYLLIDINTDVLEITDNAEDLECPVVQGITVTDPVIGSR
;
A
#
# COMPACT_ATOMS: atom_id res chain seq x y z
N MET A 1 31.84 54.55 -10.59
CA MET A 1 31.23 53.23 -10.26
C MET A 1 32.30 52.33 -9.66
N THR A 2 32.37 52.25 -8.32
CA THR A 2 33.37 51.49 -7.57
C THR A 2 32.91 50.06 -7.42
N ARG A 3 33.45 49.13 -8.23
CA ARG A 3 33.29 47.69 -8.04
C ARG A 3 34.02 47.30 -6.74
N ARG A 4 33.26 47.11 -5.64
CA ARG A 4 33.78 46.51 -4.40
C ARG A 4 34.23 45.08 -4.70
N LYS A 5 35.54 44.82 -4.88
CA LYS A 5 36.14 43.49 -4.90
C LYS A 5 35.89 42.83 -3.55
N THR A 6 34.94 41.90 -3.48
CA THR A 6 34.74 41.06 -2.30
C THR A 6 35.98 40.19 -2.11
N SER A 7 36.59 40.25 -0.89
CA SER A 7 37.76 39.45 -0.55
C SER A 7 37.44 37.93 -0.69
N PRO A 8 38.43 37.10 -1.11
CA PRO A 8 38.20 35.67 -1.31
C PRO A 8 37.64 34.96 -0.06
N GLY A 9 38.06 35.38 1.15
CA GLY A 9 37.54 34.84 2.41
C GLY A 9 36.05 35.15 2.64
N ARG A 10 35.57 36.35 2.25
CA ARG A 10 34.15 36.70 2.37
C ARG A 10 33.26 35.88 1.39
N ARG A 11 33.78 35.57 0.21
CA ARG A 11 33.06 34.69 -0.75
C ARG A 11 33.00 33.28 -0.24
N ALA A 12 34.09 32.75 0.32
CA ALA A 12 34.12 31.43 0.92
C ALA A 12 33.16 31.31 2.12
N ALA A 13 33.13 32.29 2.99
CA ALA A 13 32.19 32.33 4.11
C ALA A 13 30.74 32.38 3.64
N LEU A 14 30.43 33.15 2.61
CA LEU A 14 29.09 33.27 2.06
C LEU A 14 28.60 31.96 1.42
N ILE A 15 29.50 31.26 0.68
CA ILE A 15 29.22 29.94 0.13
C ILE A 15 28.96 28.93 1.24
N LEU A 16 29.73 28.92 2.29
CA LEU A 16 29.57 28.04 3.43
C LEU A 16 28.22 28.27 4.13
N ILE A 17 27.83 29.52 4.36
CA ILE A 17 26.52 29.87 4.95
C ILE A 17 25.38 29.36 4.05
N ILE A 18 25.47 29.60 2.74
CA ILE A 18 24.47 29.12 1.80
C ILE A 18 24.40 27.58 1.82
N ALA A 19 25.53 26.90 1.84
CA ALA A 19 25.58 25.44 1.90
C ALA A 19 24.92 24.89 3.18
N VAL A 20 25.17 25.50 4.33
CA VAL A 20 24.54 25.14 5.63
C VAL A 20 23.03 25.39 5.58
N LEU A 21 22.61 26.55 5.04
CA LEU A 21 21.18 26.83 4.88
C LEU A 21 20.48 25.84 3.96
N LEU A 22 21.07 25.50 2.82
CA LEU A 22 20.52 24.51 1.89
C LEU A 22 20.45 23.11 2.52
N ALA A 23 21.49 22.71 3.26
CA ALA A 23 21.49 21.44 4.00
C ALA A 23 20.38 21.42 5.07
N GLY A 24 20.19 22.52 5.81
CA GLY A 24 19.14 22.65 6.81
C GLY A 24 17.72 22.58 6.19
N ILE A 25 17.53 23.27 5.07
CA ILE A 25 16.26 23.20 4.33
C ILE A 25 16.02 21.79 3.81
N GLY A 26 17.05 21.15 3.21
CA GLY A 26 16.94 19.77 2.73
C GLY A 26 16.58 18.78 3.82
N TYR A 27 17.21 18.91 5.00
CA TYR A 27 16.90 18.08 6.16
C TYR A 27 15.46 18.32 6.66
N PHE A 28 15.05 19.57 6.75
CA PHE A 28 13.67 19.93 7.16
C PHE A 28 12.62 19.36 6.19
N VAL A 29 12.85 19.49 4.89
CA VAL A 29 11.96 18.92 3.86
C VAL A 29 11.91 17.41 3.97
N TYR A 30 13.05 16.74 4.20
CA TYR A 30 13.10 15.29 4.36
C TYR A 30 12.25 14.82 5.55
N GLU A 31 12.39 15.46 6.72
CA GLU A 31 11.59 15.15 7.91
C GLU A 31 10.10 15.46 7.74
N TYR A 32 9.79 16.52 7.00
CA TYR A 32 8.41 16.97 6.78
C TYR A 32 7.59 16.01 5.92
N PHE A 33 8.23 15.27 5.01
CA PHE A 33 7.57 14.31 4.12
C PHE A 33 7.71 12.85 4.57
N GLN A 34 7.85 12.60 5.84
CA GLN A 34 7.79 11.24 6.40
C GLN A 34 6.33 10.80 6.61
N VAL A 35 6.05 9.52 6.31
CA VAL A 35 4.73 8.92 6.55
C VAL A 35 4.47 8.78 8.04
N ARG A 36 3.42 9.41 8.50
CA ARG A 36 2.94 9.34 9.89
C ARG A 36 1.58 8.68 9.99
N HIS A 37 0.80 8.78 8.93
CA HIS A 37 -0.57 8.30 8.92
C HIS A 37 -0.86 7.44 7.69
N VAL A 38 -1.37 6.22 7.93
CA VAL A 38 -1.98 5.39 6.90
C VAL A 38 -3.47 5.33 7.23
N VAL A 39 -4.31 5.82 6.33
CA VAL A 39 -5.75 5.93 6.50
C VAL A 39 -6.44 5.05 5.48
N PRO A 40 -7.01 3.91 5.90
CA PRO A 40 -7.86 3.11 5.02
C PRO A 40 -9.19 3.83 4.77
N ALA A 41 -9.69 3.74 3.55
CA ALA A 41 -10.96 4.29 3.11
C ALA A 41 -11.74 3.24 2.31
N GLY A 42 -13.07 3.32 2.36
CA GLY A 42 -13.96 2.46 1.55
C GLY A 42 -14.37 1.13 2.19
N ASN A 43 -13.81 0.76 3.34
CA ASN A 43 -14.10 -0.49 4.02
C ASN A 43 -15.09 -0.29 5.18
N ALA A 44 -16.10 -1.18 5.29
CA ALA A 44 -17.11 -1.15 6.34
C ALA A 44 -16.93 -2.23 7.44
N GLN A 45 -16.29 -3.37 7.13
CA GLN A 45 -16.19 -4.51 8.05
C GLN A 45 -14.90 -4.52 8.88
N PHE A 46 -13.77 -4.15 8.26
CA PHE A 46 -12.46 -4.23 8.92
C PHE A 46 -12.11 -2.92 9.61
N SER A 47 -11.57 -2.99 10.81
CA SER A 47 -11.16 -1.79 11.52
C SER A 47 -9.98 -1.08 10.82
N SER A 48 -9.97 0.26 10.89
CA SER A 48 -8.87 1.06 10.32
C SER A 48 -7.51 0.70 10.90
N ALA A 49 -7.46 0.26 12.16
CA ALA A 49 -6.23 -0.18 12.81
C ALA A 49 -5.72 -1.50 12.22
N TYR A 50 -6.62 -2.42 11.89
CA TYR A 50 -6.29 -3.70 11.28
C TYR A 50 -5.71 -3.50 9.87
N VAL A 51 -6.40 -2.77 9.00
CA VAL A 51 -5.92 -2.50 7.64
C VAL A 51 -4.58 -1.76 7.64
N ARG A 52 -4.38 -0.84 8.60
CA ARG A 52 -3.08 -0.16 8.78
C ARG A 52 -1.97 -1.15 9.13
N ALA A 53 -2.25 -2.11 10.02
CA ALA A 53 -1.28 -3.13 10.39
C ALA A 53 -0.92 -4.03 9.19
N LEU A 54 -1.89 -4.38 8.34
CA LEU A 54 -1.66 -5.17 7.14
C LEU A 54 -0.85 -4.41 6.08
N ALA A 55 -0.99 -3.10 5.98
CA ALA A 55 -0.24 -2.29 5.04
C ALA A 55 1.28 -2.31 5.29
N ASP A 56 1.69 -2.63 6.52
CA ASP A 56 3.09 -2.79 6.97
C ASP A 56 4.01 -1.65 6.50
N VAL A 57 3.52 -0.42 6.61
CA VAL A 57 4.32 0.77 6.31
C VAL A 57 5.05 1.20 7.57
N ALA A 58 6.37 1.10 7.56
CA ALA A 58 7.19 1.53 8.69
C ALA A 58 7.03 3.04 8.95
N GLU A 59 6.83 3.40 10.22
CA GLU A 59 6.80 4.81 10.64
C GLU A 59 8.13 5.49 10.29
N GLY A 60 8.06 6.72 9.80
CA GLY A 60 9.24 7.47 9.37
C GLY A 60 9.71 7.16 7.94
N THR A 61 9.05 6.23 7.23
CA THR A 61 9.36 6.02 5.81
C THR A 61 9.08 7.30 5.02
N HIS A 62 10.04 7.69 4.17
CA HIS A 62 9.83 8.88 3.33
C HIS A 62 8.72 8.63 2.31
N MET A 63 7.80 9.60 2.15
CA MET A 63 6.61 9.50 1.29
C MET A 63 6.92 9.04 -0.15
N LEU A 64 8.07 9.42 -0.71
CA LEU A 64 8.48 9.01 -2.05
C LEU A 64 9.00 7.58 -2.14
N GLN A 65 9.38 6.98 -1.01
CA GLN A 65 9.90 5.60 -0.95
C GLN A 65 8.78 4.57 -0.74
N VAL A 66 7.57 5.04 -0.42
CA VAL A 66 6.43 4.14 -0.25
C VAL A 66 6.08 3.50 -1.58
N ASN A 67 6.07 2.18 -1.59
CA ASN A 67 5.67 1.38 -2.73
C ASN A 67 4.19 0.94 -2.54
N GLU A 68 3.30 1.53 -3.32
CA GLU A 68 1.86 1.23 -3.28
C GLU A 68 1.57 -0.22 -3.68
N GLU A 69 2.37 -0.78 -4.58
CA GLU A 69 2.26 -2.17 -4.99
C GLU A 69 2.62 -3.13 -3.85
N GLN A 70 3.63 -2.80 -3.04
CA GLN A 70 3.99 -3.59 -1.87
C GLN A 70 2.88 -3.57 -0.81
N ILE A 71 2.27 -2.41 -0.57
CA ILE A 71 1.12 -2.28 0.33
C ILE A 71 -0.03 -3.17 -0.16
N ARG A 72 -0.33 -3.13 -1.46
CA ARG A 72 -1.37 -3.96 -2.06
C ARG A 72 -1.10 -5.45 -1.85
N GLN A 73 0.12 -5.90 -2.13
CA GLN A 73 0.53 -7.29 -1.96
C GLN A 73 0.46 -7.73 -0.49
N ASN A 74 0.92 -6.90 0.43
CA ASN A 74 0.88 -7.19 1.86
C ASN A 74 -0.56 -7.38 2.35
N ILE A 75 -1.46 -6.47 1.97
CA ILE A 75 -2.87 -6.54 2.37
C ILE A 75 -3.55 -7.76 1.74
N GLN A 76 -3.39 -7.99 0.44
CA GLN A 76 -4.06 -9.09 -0.27
C GLN A 76 -3.54 -10.46 0.15
N ALA A 77 -2.26 -10.58 0.48
CA ALA A 77 -1.67 -11.83 0.97
C ALA A 77 -2.14 -12.17 2.38
N ALA A 78 -2.34 -11.18 3.24
CA ALA A 78 -2.78 -11.37 4.62
C ALA A 78 -4.30 -11.48 4.75
N GLU A 79 -5.05 -10.77 3.92
CA GLU A 79 -6.51 -10.73 3.93
C GLU A 79 -7.05 -10.77 2.50
N PRO A 80 -7.30 -11.97 1.94
CA PRO A 80 -7.78 -12.15 0.56
C PRO A 80 -9.15 -11.51 0.29
N TYR A 81 -9.97 -11.32 1.33
CA TYR A 81 -11.26 -10.66 1.25
C TYR A 81 -11.16 -9.14 1.12
N LEU A 82 -9.95 -8.57 1.20
CA LEU A 82 -9.71 -7.15 0.95
C LEU A 82 -9.01 -6.92 -0.39
N GLN A 83 -9.63 -6.12 -1.23
CA GLN A 83 -9.02 -5.62 -2.47
C GLN A 83 -8.56 -4.19 -2.27
N VAL A 84 -7.30 -3.91 -2.57
CA VAL A 84 -6.79 -2.54 -2.64
C VAL A 84 -7.08 -1.98 -4.02
N CYS A 85 -8.00 -1.01 -4.09
CA CYS A 85 -8.42 -0.36 -5.33
C CYS A 85 -7.46 0.75 -5.74
N ALA A 86 -6.99 1.54 -4.78
CA ALA A 86 -6.05 2.63 -5.03
C ALA A 86 -5.24 2.99 -3.78
N GLY A 87 -3.99 3.40 -4.01
CA GLY A 87 -3.17 4.09 -3.03
C GLY A 87 -3.09 5.57 -3.40
N ARG A 88 -3.39 6.48 -2.48
CA ARG A 88 -3.28 7.92 -2.71
C ARG A 88 -2.41 8.57 -1.67
N ARG A 89 -1.46 9.37 -2.11
CA ARG A 89 -0.61 10.17 -1.24
C ARG A 89 -1.29 11.51 -0.96
N ARG A 90 -1.58 11.74 0.30
CA ARG A 90 -2.06 13.03 0.81
C ARG A 90 -0.93 13.70 1.56
N LEU A 91 -0.24 14.59 0.87
CA LEU A 91 0.88 15.34 1.43
C LEU A 91 0.44 16.16 2.66
N PRO A 92 1.32 16.33 3.66
CA PRO A 92 2.73 15.95 3.63
C PRO A 92 3.06 14.53 4.13
N ASP A 93 2.19 13.89 4.93
CA ASP A 93 2.54 12.78 5.81
C ASP A 93 1.53 11.61 5.82
N THR A 94 0.51 11.66 4.95
CA THR A 94 -0.61 10.72 4.98
C THR A 94 -0.67 9.88 3.70
N ILE A 95 -0.88 8.57 3.85
CA ILE A 95 -1.24 7.67 2.76
C ILE A 95 -2.68 7.24 2.96
N ILE A 96 -3.50 7.39 1.93
CA ILE A 96 -4.86 6.88 1.90
C ILE A 96 -4.84 5.60 1.09
N VAL A 97 -5.26 4.48 1.69
CA VAL A 97 -5.39 3.18 1.03
C VAL A 97 -6.88 2.93 0.83
N GLU A 98 -7.32 3.00 -0.40
CA GLU A 98 -8.71 2.67 -0.74
C GLU A 98 -8.84 1.16 -0.83
N VAL A 99 -9.63 0.59 0.06
CA VAL A 99 -9.88 -0.85 0.14
C VAL A 99 -11.36 -1.14 -0.07
N GLU A 100 -11.63 -2.21 -0.78
CA GLU A 100 -12.97 -2.71 -1.05
C GLU A 100 -13.07 -4.15 -0.58
N GLU A 101 -14.22 -4.53 -0.04
CA GLU A 101 -14.47 -5.89 0.38
C GLU A 101 -14.85 -6.76 -0.81
N ARG A 102 -14.13 -7.86 -0.99
CA ARG A 102 -14.46 -8.88 -1.97
C ARG A 102 -15.55 -9.78 -1.42
N ARG A 103 -16.47 -10.14 -2.28
CA ARG A 103 -17.54 -11.10 -1.96
C ARG A 103 -17.36 -12.35 -2.77
N PRO A 104 -17.58 -13.52 -2.18
CA PRO A 104 -17.63 -14.76 -2.92
C PRO A 104 -18.68 -14.68 -4.04
N ALA A 105 -18.30 -15.06 -5.24
CA ALA A 105 -19.18 -15.07 -6.40
C ALA A 105 -19.51 -16.50 -6.86
N ALA A 106 -18.56 -17.42 -6.72
CA ALA A 106 -18.72 -18.82 -7.08
C ALA A 106 -17.71 -19.71 -6.36
N TYR A 107 -17.90 -21.00 -6.44
CA TYR A 107 -16.89 -21.97 -6.02
C TYR A 107 -16.59 -22.99 -7.12
N LEU A 108 -15.35 -23.49 -7.10
CA LEU A 108 -14.80 -24.45 -8.05
C LEU A 108 -14.38 -25.70 -7.29
N PRO A 109 -14.77 -26.92 -7.73
CA PRO A 109 -14.18 -28.14 -7.19
C PRO A 109 -12.67 -28.19 -7.50
N TYR A 110 -11.86 -28.47 -6.50
CA TYR A 110 -10.42 -28.60 -6.63
C TYR A 110 -9.93 -29.75 -5.77
N GLU A 111 -9.47 -30.84 -6.40
CA GLU A 111 -9.08 -32.08 -5.73
C GLU A 111 -10.17 -32.60 -4.78
N SER A 112 -9.91 -32.57 -3.45
CA SER A 112 -10.86 -32.95 -2.40
C SER A 112 -11.53 -31.75 -1.70
N SER A 113 -11.25 -30.52 -2.16
CA SER A 113 -11.69 -29.27 -1.56
C SER A 113 -12.41 -28.39 -2.58
N TYR A 114 -12.77 -27.19 -2.20
CA TYR A 114 -13.40 -26.19 -3.05
C TYR A 114 -12.65 -24.87 -2.96
N LEU A 115 -12.43 -24.23 -4.11
CA LEU A 115 -11.89 -22.89 -4.20
C LEU A 115 -13.04 -21.89 -4.22
N LEU A 116 -13.07 -20.99 -3.29
CA LEU A 116 -14.00 -19.88 -3.26
C LEU A 116 -13.39 -18.71 -4.02
N ILE A 117 -14.08 -18.24 -5.06
CA ILE A 117 -13.59 -17.17 -5.93
C ILE A 117 -14.50 -15.97 -5.95
N ASP A 118 -13.91 -14.79 -6.18
CA ASP A 118 -14.65 -13.56 -6.44
C ASP A 118 -15.04 -13.42 -7.92
N ILE A 119 -15.71 -12.31 -8.27
CA ILE A 119 -16.15 -12.03 -9.64
C ILE A 119 -14.98 -11.81 -10.62
N ASN A 120 -13.79 -11.51 -10.11
CA ASN A 120 -12.56 -11.34 -10.89
C ASN A 120 -11.79 -12.65 -11.07
N THR A 121 -12.29 -13.75 -10.50
CA THR A 121 -11.64 -15.06 -10.45
C THR A 121 -10.42 -15.13 -9.52
N ASP A 122 -10.29 -14.20 -8.59
CA ASP A 122 -9.27 -14.27 -7.56
C ASP A 122 -9.71 -15.26 -6.47
N VAL A 123 -8.78 -16.11 -6.02
CA VAL A 123 -9.06 -17.12 -4.99
C VAL A 123 -9.12 -16.46 -3.63
N LEU A 124 -10.26 -16.53 -2.96
CA LEU A 124 -10.46 -15.97 -1.63
C LEU A 124 -10.09 -16.97 -0.54
N GLU A 125 -10.51 -18.21 -0.71
CA GLU A 125 -10.36 -19.25 0.31
C GLU A 125 -10.36 -20.64 -0.34
N ILE A 126 -9.72 -21.60 0.34
CA ILE A 126 -9.83 -23.04 0.05
C ILE A 126 -10.57 -23.67 1.22
N THR A 127 -11.71 -24.28 0.95
CA THR A 127 -12.57 -24.89 1.97
C THR A 127 -12.92 -26.33 1.63
N ASP A 128 -13.04 -27.17 2.63
CA ASP A 128 -13.45 -28.56 2.47
C ASP A 128 -14.98 -28.75 2.50
N ASN A 129 -15.71 -27.71 2.92
CA ASN A 129 -17.15 -27.74 3.05
C ASN A 129 -17.83 -26.78 2.06
N ALA A 130 -18.63 -27.35 1.13
CA ALA A 130 -19.42 -26.58 0.20
C ALA A 130 -20.87 -26.36 0.64
N GLU A 131 -21.32 -27.03 1.72
CA GLU A 131 -22.74 -27.05 2.12
C GLU A 131 -23.23 -25.69 2.63
N ASP A 132 -22.33 -24.89 3.19
CA ASP A 132 -22.63 -23.55 3.73
C ASP A 132 -22.42 -22.42 2.70
N LEU A 133 -22.02 -22.76 1.46
CA LEU A 133 -21.74 -21.76 0.44
C LEU A 133 -23.02 -21.40 -0.34
N GLU A 134 -23.53 -20.21 -0.12
CA GLU A 134 -24.67 -19.65 -0.88
C GLU A 134 -24.31 -19.19 -2.30
N CYS A 135 -23.23 -19.75 -2.87
CA CYS A 135 -22.70 -19.37 -4.17
C CYS A 135 -22.91 -20.49 -5.22
N PRO A 136 -23.01 -20.16 -6.51
CA PRO A 136 -23.10 -21.15 -7.57
C PRO A 136 -21.78 -21.92 -7.74
N VAL A 137 -21.90 -23.20 -8.11
CA VAL A 137 -20.75 -24.01 -8.52
C VAL A 137 -20.40 -23.76 -9.97
N VAL A 138 -19.13 -23.55 -10.27
CA VAL A 138 -18.59 -23.49 -11.63
C VAL A 138 -17.87 -24.80 -11.93
N GLN A 139 -18.21 -25.46 -13.05
CA GLN A 139 -17.62 -26.72 -13.48
C GLN A 139 -16.95 -26.58 -14.84
N GLY A 140 -16.02 -27.47 -15.12
CA GLY A 140 -15.36 -27.53 -16.44
C GLY A 140 -14.12 -26.63 -16.55
N ILE A 141 -13.65 -26.03 -15.44
CA ILE A 141 -12.41 -25.28 -15.36
C ILE A 141 -11.39 -26.12 -14.60
N THR A 142 -10.19 -26.22 -15.13
CA THR A 142 -9.05 -26.84 -14.43
C THR A 142 -8.16 -25.71 -13.89
N VAL A 143 -7.97 -25.70 -12.59
CA VAL A 143 -7.06 -24.75 -11.92
C VAL A 143 -5.77 -25.47 -11.62
N THR A 144 -4.65 -24.84 -11.93
CA THR A 144 -3.30 -25.34 -11.62
C THR A 144 -2.66 -24.40 -10.62
N ASP A 145 -2.19 -24.95 -9.49
CA ASP A 145 -1.50 -24.20 -8.42
C ASP A 145 -2.26 -22.95 -7.94
N PRO A 146 -3.45 -23.11 -7.33
CA PRO A 146 -4.21 -21.98 -6.83
C PRO A 146 -3.45 -21.28 -5.69
N VAL A 147 -3.29 -19.98 -5.80
CA VAL A 147 -2.68 -19.15 -4.76
C VAL A 147 -3.75 -18.23 -4.17
N ILE A 148 -3.97 -18.33 -2.86
CA ILE A 148 -4.94 -17.47 -2.16
C ILE A 148 -4.52 -15.99 -2.30
N GLY A 149 -5.49 -15.14 -2.62
CA GLY A 149 -5.28 -13.71 -2.85
C GLY A 149 -4.78 -13.35 -4.25
N SER A 150 -4.67 -14.33 -5.17
CA SER A 150 -4.26 -14.13 -6.56
C SER A 150 -5.17 -14.83 -7.55
N ARG A 151 -4.96 -14.51 -8.81
CA ARG A 151 -5.67 -15.05 -9.97
C ARG A 151 -4.98 -16.30 -10.51
#